data_8ebdfce95c857d569eecddfaf4d84a0b
#
_entry.id   8ebdfce95c857d569eecddfaf4d84a0b
#
_cell.length_a   1.000
_cell.length_b   1.000
_cell.length_c   1.000
_cell.angle_alpha   90.00
_cell.angle_beta   90.00
_cell.angle_gamma   90.00
#
_symmetry.space_group_name_H-M   'P 1'
#
loop_
_entity.id
_entity.type
_entity.pdbx_description
1 polymer ?
#
loop_
_entity_poly.entity_id
_entity_poly.type
_entity_poly.pdbx_seq_one_letter_code
_entity_poly.pdbx_strand_id
1 'polypeptide(L)'
;MALPENLHLGTVSWSKQDWVGPFYASNLKPAEFLETYARSFRAVEIDATFYRIPTSAMVTAWRNRAPNGFRFAAKVPQVITHGKRLVNCEAELSRFLKIMEPLGDKLGPLLLQFPYYSKNTFASREQFDKLLRPFLQALPKGFRFAVEIRNKNWISWDFLELLREHSVGFALLNQVWMPSIDTLAQALDLITADFCYVRFMGDRKGLESQTQKFDQLIEDKTDDMKIWAGEIKKIVAKGTQTYTFFSNYYAGYGPGSAKLFEQLWDADAALS
;
A
#
# COMPACT_ATOMS: atom_id res chain seq x y z
N MET A 1 10.80 12.01 -17.87
CA MET A 1 9.39 12.00 -18.40
C MET A 1 8.41 11.97 -17.22
N ALA A 2 7.17 12.44 -17.39
CA ALA A 2 6.18 12.29 -16.34
C ALA A 2 5.76 10.81 -16.21
N LEU A 3 5.55 10.34 -14.98
CA LEU A 3 5.02 8.99 -14.74
C LEU A 3 3.68 8.79 -15.44
N PRO A 4 3.35 7.57 -15.93
CA PRO A 4 2.06 7.25 -16.54
C PRO A 4 0.89 7.64 -15.64
N GLU A 5 -0.26 8.01 -16.25
CA GLU A 5 -1.43 8.46 -15.49
C GLU A 5 -2.03 7.36 -14.60
N ASN A 6 -1.91 6.11 -15.03
CA ASN A 6 -2.35 4.94 -14.29
C ASN A 6 -1.35 4.44 -13.23
N LEU A 7 -0.22 5.13 -13.01
CA LEU A 7 0.70 4.88 -11.90
C LEU A 7 0.52 5.93 -10.80
N HIS A 8 -0.02 5.51 -9.68
CA HIS A 8 -0.24 6.31 -8.48
C HIS A 8 0.88 6.05 -7.48
N LEU A 9 1.94 6.86 -7.57
CA LEU A 9 3.12 6.76 -6.70
C LEU A 9 2.94 7.61 -5.45
N GLY A 10 3.37 7.09 -4.32
CA GLY A 10 3.37 7.80 -3.04
C GLY A 10 4.07 7.07 -1.90
N THR A 11 3.78 7.47 -0.69
CA THR A 11 4.38 6.92 0.53
C THR A 11 3.32 6.44 1.51
N VAL A 12 3.77 5.63 2.48
CA VAL A 12 2.98 5.28 3.67
C VAL A 12 2.99 6.47 4.62
N SER A 13 1.83 7.16 4.73
CA SER A 13 1.67 8.44 5.43
C SER A 13 2.28 9.65 4.69
N TRP A 14 1.85 10.86 5.10
CA TRP A 14 2.41 12.15 4.68
C TRP A 14 2.79 13.03 5.89
N SER A 15 2.48 12.61 7.12
CA SER A 15 2.56 13.45 8.32
C SER A 15 3.70 13.03 9.25
N LYS A 16 4.89 12.74 8.69
CA LYS A 16 6.06 12.38 9.46
C LYS A 16 6.90 13.61 9.82
N GLN A 17 7.18 13.79 11.12
CA GLN A 17 7.98 14.90 11.59
C GLN A 17 9.43 14.87 11.08
N ASP A 18 10.01 13.69 10.92
CA ASP A 18 11.35 13.49 10.39
C ASP A 18 11.54 14.03 8.97
N TRP A 19 10.44 14.27 8.25
CA TRP A 19 10.48 14.82 6.90
C TRP A 19 10.59 16.35 6.86
N VAL A 20 10.52 17.01 8.02
CA VAL A 20 10.76 18.46 8.12
C VAL A 20 12.27 18.73 7.96
N GLY A 21 12.61 19.53 6.99
CA GLY A 21 13.96 19.78 6.50
C GLY A 21 14.19 19.11 5.13
N PRO A 22 14.22 17.79 5.05
CA PRO A 22 14.54 17.11 3.78
C PRO A 22 13.39 17.11 2.75
N PHE A 23 12.13 17.18 3.19
CA PHE A 23 10.97 17.19 2.30
C PHE A 23 10.05 18.39 2.52
N TYR A 24 9.73 18.70 3.78
CA TYR A 24 8.95 19.88 4.13
C TYR A 24 9.87 21.03 4.58
N ALA A 25 9.56 22.23 4.18
CA ALA A 25 10.27 23.40 4.70
C ALA A 25 10.15 23.47 6.23
N SER A 26 11.21 23.92 6.92
CA SER A 26 11.28 23.94 8.37
C SER A 26 10.22 24.82 9.05
N ASN A 27 9.68 25.81 8.34
CA ASN A 27 8.60 26.68 8.81
C ASN A 27 7.19 26.20 8.43
N LEU A 28 7.06 25.06 7.71
CA LEU A 28 5.76 24.54 7.27
C LEU A 28 4.97 23.95 8.43
N LYS A 29 3.72 24.34 8.58
CA LYS A 29 2.84 23.80 9.62
C LYS A 29 2.32 22.43 9.26
N PRO A 30 2.10 21.51 10.23
CA PRO A 30 1.57 20.18 9.96
C PRO A 30 0.23 20.16 9.18
N ALA A 31 -0.58 21.19 9.33
CA ALA A 31 -1.84 21.35 8.60
C ALA A 31 -1.64 21.53 7.08
N GLU A 32 -0.46 21.97 6.65
CA GLU A 32 -0.10 22.25 5.25
C GLU A 32 0.65 21.09 4.58
N PHE A 33 1.03 20.06 5.38
CA PHE A 33 1.83 18.93 4.89
C PHE A 33 1.16 18.19 3.74
N LEU A 34 -0.14 17.93 3.82
CA LEU A 34 -0.87 17.22 2.76
C LEU A 34 -0.85 17.96 1.43
N GLU A 35 -1.08 19.27 1.44
CA GLU A 35 -1.06 20.09 0.22
C GLU A 35 0.34 20.12 -0.40
N THR A 36 1.37 20.27 0.42
CA THR A 36 2.77 20.24 -0.04
C THR A 36 3.15 18.85 -0.55
N TYR A 37 2.76 17.78 0.14
CA TYR A 37 2.97 16.41 -0.27
C TYR A 37 2.34 16.11 -1.64
N ALA A 38 1.12 16.54 -1.84
CA ALA A 38 0.36 16.30 -3.07
C ALA A 38 0.89 17.06 -4.31
N ARG A 39 1.85 17.99 -4.14
CA ARG A 39 2.60 18.59 -5.26
C ARG A 39 3.69 17.66 -5.79
N SER A 40 4.17 16.72 -4.96
CA SER A 40 5.25 15.79 -5.31
C SER A 40 4.77 14.39 -5.66
N PHE A 41 3.63 13.96 -5.11
CA PHE A 41 3.11 12.61 -5.29
C PHE A 41 1.62 12.62 -5.64
N ARG A 42 1.18 11.59 -6.39
CA ARG A 42 -0.22 11.45 -6.84
C ARG A 42 -1.08 10.62 -5.90
N ALA A 43 -0.48 9.94 -4.94
CA ALA A 43 -1.21 9.11 -3.99
C ALA A 43 -0.53 9.06 -2.61
N VAL A 44 -1.29 8.61 -1.62
CA VAL A 44 -0.77 8.31 -0.28
C VAL A 44 -1.52 7.12 0.32
N GLU A 45 -0.83 6.27 1.08
CA GLU A 45 -1.45 5.27 1.93
C GLU A 45 -1.65 5.84 3.34
N ILE A 46 -2.89 5.81 3.84
CA ILE A 46 -3.22 6.25 5.20
C ILE A 46 -3.06 5.06 6.16
N ASP A 47 -1.89 4.88 6.75
CA ASP A 47 -1.62 3.81 7.73
C ASP A 47 -2.26 4.10 9.09
N ALA A 48 -2.47 5.37 9.44
CA ALA A 48 -3.05 5.77 10.72
C ALA A 48 -4.46 5.21 10.97
N THR A 49 -5.24 4.96 9.92
CA THR A 49 -6.58 4.36 9.99
C THR A 49 -6.58 2.93 10.56
N PHE A 50 -5.45 2.25 10.49
CA PHE A 50 -5.27 0.94 11.10
C PHE A 50 -5.41 0.97 12.62
N TYR A 51 -4.88 2.01 13.25
CA TYR A 51 -4.87 2.17 14.70
C TYR A 51 -6.11 2.91 15.21
N ARG A 52 -6.59 3.88 14.44
CA ARG A 52 -7.72 4.73 14.83
C ARG A 52 -8.51 5.19 13.61
N ILE A 53 -9.80 4.93 13.61
CA ILE A 53 -10.72 5.45 12.59
C ILE A 53 -10.77 6.99 12.72
N PRO A 54 -10.51 7.75 11.63
CA PRO A 54 -10.58 9.21 11.65
C PRO A 54 -12.02 9.70 11.85
N THR A 55 -12.19 11.00 12.10
CA THR A 55 -13.52 11.63 12.05
C THR A 55 -13.89 11.96 10.60
N SER A 56 -15.18 12.04 10.31
CA SER A 56 -15.67 12.45 8.98
C SER A 56 -15.14 13.86 8.59
N ALA A 57 -15.04 14.77 9.56
CA ALA A 57 -14.47 16.11 9.34
C ALA A 57 -13.00 16.07 8.89
N MET A 58 -12.18 15.17 9.48
CA MET A 58 -10.79 14.96 9.05
C MET A 58 -10.74 14.46 7.60
N VAL A 59 -11.55 13.46 7.26
CA VAL A 59 -11.60 12.88 5.92
C VAL A 59 -12.05 13.90 4.88
N THR A 60 -13.07 14.72 5.20
CA THR A 60 -13.51 15.84 4.36
C THR A 60 -12.39 16.87 4.18
N ALA A 61 -11.65 17.20 5.24
CA ALA A 61 -10.51 18.11 5.14
C ALA A 61 -9.39 17.54 4.25
N TRP A 62 -9.11 16.24 4.29
CA TRP A 62 -8.16 15.59 3.38
C TRP A 62 -8.61 15.71 1.92
N ARG A 63 -9.89 15.40 1.64
CA ARG A 63 -10.45 15.54 0.30
C ARG A 63 -10.26 16.96 -0.25
N ASN A 64 -10.59 17.97 0.56
CA ASN A 64 -10.59 19.37 0.13
C ASN A 64 -9.17 19.91 -0.10
N ARG A 65 -8.17 19.41 0.63
CA ARG A 65 -6.77 19.83 0.52
C ARG A 65 -6.00 19.13 -0.60
N ALA A 66 -6.41 17.94 -0.99
CA ALA A 66 -5.75 17.23 -2.08
C ALA A 66 -6.24 17.73 -3.45
N PRO A 67 -5.37 17.83 -4.47
CA PRO A 67 -5.77 18.24 -5.82
C PRO A 67 -6.66 17.18 -6.49
N ASN A 68 -7.29 17.56 -7.61
CA ASN A 68 -7.99 16.59 -8.45
C ASN A 68 -7.00 15.53 -8.97
N GLY A 69 -7.47 14.30 -9.10
CA GLY A 69 -6.61 13.16 -9.51
C GLY A 69 -5.77 12.54 -8.40
N PHE A 70 -5.66 13.17 -7.22
CA PHE A 70 -4.97 12.58 -6.07
C PHE A 70 -5.74 11.39 -5.49
N ARG A 71 -5.04 10.34 -5.04
CA ARG A 71 -5.65 9.12 -4.50
C ARG A 71 -5.21 8.85 -3.06
N PHE A 72 -6.19 8.49 -2.23
CA PHE A 72 -5.97 8.03 -0.85
C PHE A 72 -6.25 6.54 -0.77
N ALA A 73 -5.24 5.72 -0.66
CA ALA A 73 -5.41 4.36 -0.17
C ALA A 73 -5.49 4.40 1.37
N ALA A 74 -6.20 3.47 1.99
CA ALA A 74 -6.32 3.45 3.43
C ALA A 74 -6.25 2.04 3.99
N LYS A 75 -5.54 1.89 5.10
CA LYS A 75 -5.44 0.60 5.77
C LYS A 75 -6.69 0.34 6.61
N VAL A 76 -7.32 -0.79 6.40
CA VAL A 76 -8.50 -1.22 7.17
C VAL A 76 -8.12 -1.38 8.64
N PRO A 77 -8.98 -0.96 9.60
CA PRO A 77 -8.70 -1.00 11.03
C PRO A 77 -8.27 -2.38 11.53
N GLN A 78 -7.26 -2.40 12.43
CA GLN A 78 -6.70 -3.64 12.99
C GLN A 78 -7.73 -4.50 13.74
N VAL A 79 -8.79 -3.91 14.27
CA VAL A 79 -9.87 -4.65 14.93
C VAL A 79 -10.50 -5.67 13.99
N ILE A 80 -10.57 -5.38 12.68
CA ILE A 80 -11.14 -6.26 11.64
C ILE A 80 -10.17 -7.39 11.32
N THR A 81 -8.92 -7.04 10.94
CA THR A 81 -7.95 -8.00 10.41
C THR A 81 -7.16 -8.76 11.49
N HIS A 82 -6.84 -8.09 12.60
CA HIS A 82 -5.98 -8.64 13.68
C HIS A 82 -6.80 -9.07 14.89
N GLY A 83 -7.68 -8.20 15.38
CA GLY A 83 -8.47 -8.45 16.59
C GLY A 83 -9.54 -9.51 16.38
N LYS A 84 -10.48 -9.25 15.51
CA LYS A 84 -11.62 -10.14 15.21
C LYS A 84 -11.32 -11.18 14.13
N ARG A 85 -10.23 -11.03 13.39
CA ARG A 85 -9.82 -11.97 12.32
C ARG A 85 -10.97 -12.28 11.37
N LEU A 86 -11.64 -11.23 10.90
CA LEU A 86 -12.77 -11.26 9.97
C LEU A 86 -14.10 -11.85 10.54
N VAL A 87 -14.17 -12.17 11.82
CA VAL A 87 -15.37 -12.76 12.44
C VAL A 87 -16.17 -11.67 13.14
N ASN A 88 -17.48 -11.55 12.83
CA ASN A 88 -18.40 -10.58 13.45
C ASN A 88 -17.85 -9.15 13.46
N CYS A 89 -17.34 -8.68 12.31
CA CYS A 89 -16.73 -7.36 12.16
C CYS A 89 -17.45 -6.44 11.18
N GLU A 90 -18.68 -6.77 10.80
CA GLU A 90 -19.50 -6.07 9.82
C GLU A 90 -19.79 -4.63 10.27
N ALA A 91 -20.07 -4.44 11.55
CA ALA A 91 -20.35 -3.13 12.13
C ALA A 91 -19.12 -2.20 12.07
N GLU A 92 -17.93 -2.73 12.39
CA GLU A 92 -16.67 -1.99 12.30
C GLU A 92 -16.31 -1.66 10.86
N LEU A 93 -16.50 -2.62 9.95
CA LEU A 93 -16.25 -2.39 8.53
C LEU A 93 -17.22 -1.33 7.98
N SER A 94 -18.50 -1.46 8.22
CA SER A 94 -19.53 -0.50 7.78
C SER A 94 -19.25 0.90 8.31
N ARG A 95 -18.89 1.03 9.60
CA ARG A 95 -18.52 2.31 10.20
C ARG A 95 -17.27 2.91 9.52
N PHE A 96 -16.25 2.10 9.26
CA PHE A 96 -15.03 2.55 8.60
C PHE A 96 -15.33 3.04 7.18
N LEU A 97 -16.05 2.28 6.39
CA LEU A 97 -16.41 2.64 5.01
C LEU A 97 -17.21 3.94 4.97
N LYS A 98 -18.24 4.09 5.82
CA LYS A 98 -19.03 5.32 5.93
C LYS A 98 -18.17 6.55 6.25
N ILE A 99 -17.13 6.39 7.07
CA ILE A 99 -16.21 7.48 7.39
C ILE A 99 -15.29 7.82 6.22
N MET A 100 -14.95 6.84 5.36
CA MET A 100 -14.10 7.06 4.18
C MET A 100 -14.86 7.55 2.95
N GLU A 101 -16.18 7.36 2.88
CA GLU A 101 -17.04 7.82 1.76
C GLU A 101 -16.83 9.28 1.33
N PRO A 102 -16.62 10.27 2.24
CA PRO A 102 -16.38 11.64 1.83
C PRO A 102 -15.17 11.86 0.91
N LEU A 103 -14.23 10.92 0.81
CA LEU A 103 -13.15 10.99 -0.19
C LEU A 103 -13.69 10.88 -1.62
N GLY A 104 -14.81 10.19 -1.85
CA GLY A 104 -15.46 10.06 -3.15
C GLY A 104 -14.49 9.50 -4.20
N ASP A 105 -14.36 10.22 -5.32
CA ASP A 105 -13.46 9.85 -6.43
C ASP A 105 -11.96 9.82 -6.05
N LYS A 106 -11.56 10.45 -4.95
CA LYS A 106 -10.20 10.40 -4.41
C LYS A 106 -9.93 9.17 -3.56
N LEU A 107 -10.96 8.35 -3.22
CA LEU A 107 -10.76 7.10 -2.50
C LEU A 107 -10.15 6.05 -3.44
N GLY A 108 -8.94 5.63 -3.12
CA GLY A 108 -8.24 4.51 -3.72
C GLY A 108 -8.53 3.19 -2.99
N PRO A 109 -7.71 2.15 -3.17
CA PRO A 109 -7.94 0.85 -2.55
C PRO A 109 -7.84 0.87 -1.02
N LEU A 110 -8.64 0.01 -0.39
CA LEU A 110 -8.66 -0.25 1.04
C LEU A 110 -7.86 -1.53 1.34
N LEU A 111 -6.79 -1.40 2.12
CA LEU A 111 -5.85 -2.49 2.37
C LEU A 111 -6.25 -3.33 3.58
N LEU A 112 -6.59 -4.58 3.36
CA LEU A 112 -6.77 -5.63 4.36
C LEU A 112 -5.41 -6.30 4.61
N GLN A 113 -4.60 -5.73 5.49
CA GLN A 113 -3.30 -6.31 5.84
C GLN A 113 -3.44 -7.27 7.00
N PHE A 114 -2.98 -8.51 6.81
CA PHE A 114 -2.93 -9.56 7.82
C PHE A 114 -1.52 -9.70 8.40
N PRO A 115 -1.39 -10.06 9.70
CA PRO A 115 -0.09 -10.37 10.27
C PRO A 115 0.43 -11.71 9.73
N TYR A 116 1.68 -12.04 10.05
CA TYR A 116 2.14 -13.41 9.94
C TYR A 116 1.38 -14.28 10.94
N TYR A 117 0.75 -15.32 10.44
CA TYR A 117 0.05 -16.31 11.27
C TYR A 117 0.92 -17.54 11.50
N SER A 118 1.16 -17.86 12.78
CA SER A 118 1.82 -19.10 13.17
C SER A 118 0.88 -20.30 12.99
N LYS A 119 1.44 -21.51 12.95
CA LYS A 119 0.65 -22.75 12.89
C LYS A 119 -0.28 -22.93 14.10
N ASN A 120 0.01 -22.27 15.23
CA ASN A 120 -0.89 -22.27 16.39
C ASN A 120 -2.14 -21.38 16.17
N THR A 121 -2.07 -20.41 15.27
CA THR A 121 -3.21 -19.53 14.94
C THR A 121 -4.05 -20.16 13.82
N PHE A 122 -3.39 -20.55 12.74
CA PHE A 122 -3.98 -21.30 11.62
C PHE A 122 -2.99 -22.40 11.21
N ALA A 123 -3.41 -23.66 11.34
CA ALA A 123 -2.56 -24.79 11.00
C ALA A 123 -2.20 -24.81 9.51
N SER A 124 -3.09 -24.26 8.67
CA SER A 124 -2.88 -24.16 7.24
C SER A 124 -3.61 -22.93 6.65
N ARG A 125 -3.33 -22.60 5.39
CA ARG A 125 -4.00 -21.57 4.63
C ARG A 125 -5.51 -21.84 4.51
N GLU A 126 -5.89 -23.10 4.27
CA GLU A 126 -7.29 -23.50 4.11
C GLU A 126 -8.15 -23.16 5.35
N GLN A 127 -7.54 -23.19 6.54
CA GLN A 127 -8.24 -22.72 7.75
C GLN A 127 -8.48 -21.21 7.73
N PHE A 128 -7.51 -20.44 7.25
CA PHE A 128 -7.68 -19.00 7.05
C PHE A 128 -8.71 -18.70 5.95
N ASP A 129 -8.68 -19.44 4.86
CA ASP A 129 -9.62 -19.28 3.72
C ASP A 129 -11.07 -19.50 4.14
N LYS A 130 -11.34 -20.36 5.15
CA LYS A 130 -12.71 -20.54 5.71
C LYS A 130 -13.28 -19.26 6.34
N LEU A 131 -12.41 -18.36 6.79
CA LEU A 131 -12.80 -17.04 7.30
C LEU A 131 -12.75 -15.98 6.20
N LEU A 132 -11.73 -16.05 5.35
CA LEU A 132 -11.51 -15.06 4.30
C LEU A 132 -12.60 -15.10 3.23
N ARG A 133 -12.94 -16.27 2.70
CA ARG A 133 -13.91 -16.43 1.60
C ARG A 133 -15.28 -15.79 1.92
N PRO A 134 -15.97 -16.13 3.03
CA PRO A 134 -17.25 -15.51 3.36
C PRO A 134 -17.12 -14.00 3.62
N PHE A 135 -15.99 -13.55 4.18
CA PHE A 135 -15.76 -12.12 4.36
C PHE A 135 -15.60 -11.40 3.00
N LEU A 136 -14.82 -11.93 2.06
CA LEU A 136 -14.68 -11.36 0.71
C LEU A 136 -16.03 -11.33 -0.02
N GLN A 137 -16.82 -12.38 0.10
CA GLN A 137 -18.16 -12.46 -0.50
C GLN A 137 -19.12 -11.40 0.04
N ALA A 138 -18.96 -11.02 1.31
CA ALA A 138 -19.79 -10.00 1.98
C ALA A 138 -19.29 -8.56 1.77
N LEU A 139 -18.13 -8.35 1.13
CA LEU A 139 -17.62 -7.00 0.89
C LEU A 139 -18.57 -6.19 0.00
N PRO A 140 -18.88 -4.93 0.36
CA PRO A 140 -19.76 -4.09 -0.41
C PRO A 140 -19.12 -3.73 -1.77
N LYS A 141 -19.94 -3.75 -2.81
CA LYS A 141 -19.57 -3.28 -4.14
C LYS A 141 -19.34 -1.76 -4.12
N GLY A 142 -18.49 -1.28 -5.02
CA GLY A 142 -18.19 0.17 -5.12
C GLY A 142 -16.93 0.60 -4.35
N PHE A 143 -16.32 -0.30 -3.58
CA PHE A 143 -15.01 -0.10 -2.98
C PHE A 143 -13.99 -1.06 -3.60
N ARG A 144 -12.74 -0.61 -3.72
CA ARG A 144 -11.61 -1.46 -4.10
C ARG A 144 -10.94 -1.97 -2.84
N PHE A 145 -10.78 -3.28 -2.72
CA PHE A 145 -10.08 -3.90 -1.60
C PHE A 145 -8.82 -4.61 -2.08
N ALA A 146 -7.74 -4.50 -1.31
CA ALA A 146 -6.53 -5.27 -1.50
C ALA A 146 -6.23 -6.12 -0.27
N VAL A 147 -5.74 -7.33 -0.46
CA VAL A 147 -5.33 -8.25 0.60
C VAL A 147 -3.81 -8.39 0.62
N GLU A 148 -3.20 -8.10 1.78
CA GLU A 148 -1.79 -8.36 2.05
C GLU A 148 -1.65 -9.47 3.09
N ILE A 149 -0.93 -10.53 2.74
CA ILE A 149 -0.54 -11.62 3.65
C ILE A 149 0.96 -11.57 3.93
N ARG A 150 1.36 -12.09 5.08
CA ARG A 150 2.76 -12.18 5.52
C ARG A 150 3.29 -13.62 5.57
N ASN A 151 2.48 -14.59 5.22
CA ASN A 151 2.82 -15.99 5.10
C ASN A 151 3.21 -16.30 3.65
N LYS A 152 4.50 -16.24 3.31
CA LYS A 152 4.98 -16.45 1.93
C LYS A 152 4.52 -17.77 1.32
N ASN A 153 4.43 -18.82 2.13
CA ASN A 153 4.00 -20.16 1.69
C ASN A 153 2.49 -20.25 1.38
N TRP A 154 1.71 -19.20 1.66
CA TRP A 154 0.30 -19.13 1.31
C TRP A 154 0.06 -18.50 -0.06
N ILE A 155 1.08 -17.88 -0.65
CA ILE A 155 1.02 -17.32 -2.01
C ILE A 155 1.01 -18.50 -2.99
N SER A 156 -0.12 -18.75 -3.62
CA SER A 156 -0.32 -19.85 -4.55
C SER A 156 -1.40 -19.48 -5.58
N TRP A 157 -1.49 -20.26 -6.63
CA TRP A 157 -2.53 -20.08 -7.65
C TRP A 157 -3.93 -20.05 -7.02
N ASP A 158 -4.28 -21.02 -6.18
CA ASP A 158 -5.61 -21.09 -5.53
C ASP A 158 -5.91 -19.87 -4.65
N PHE A 159 -4.90 -19.31 -3.96
CA PHE A 159 -5.09 -18.10 -3.17
C PHE A 159 -5.37 -16.89 -4.04
N LEU A 160 -4.62 -16.73 -5.13
CA LEU A 160 -4.83 -15.63 -6.07
C LEU A 160 -6.17 -15.79 -6.79
N GLU A 161 -6.59 -17.01 -7.13
CA GLU A 161 -7.89 -17.26 -7.73
C GLU A 161 -9.03 -16.91 -6.77
N LEU A 162 -8.92 -17.24 -5.48
CA LEU A 162 -9.87 -16.81 -4.47
C LEU A 162 -10.03 -15.28 -4.46
N LEU A 163 -8.94 -14.51 -4.55
CA LEU A 163 -9.02 -13.05 -4.60
C LEU A 163 -9.66 -12.56 -5.92
N ARG A 164 -9.33 -13.21 -7.04
CA ARG A 164 -9.83 -12.87 -8.38
C ARG A 164 -11.34 -13.12 -8.49
N GLU A 165 -11.85 -14.23 -7.96
CA GLU A 165 -13.30 -14.53 -7.88
C GLU A 165 -14.10 -13.40 -7.23
N HIS A 166 -13.47 -12.65 -6.31
CA HIS A 166 -14.10 -11.54 -5.58
C HIS A 166 -13.65 -10.15 -6.05
N SER A 167 -12.84 -10.06 -7.13
CA SER A 167 -12.28 -8.80 -7.64
C SER A 167 -11.49 -8.02 -6.57
N VAL A 168 -10.77 -8.73 -5.70
CA VAL A 168 -9.93 -8.17 -4.65
C VAL A 168 -8.47 -8.22 -5.07
N GLY A 169 -7.75 -7.09 -4.95
CA GLY A 169 -6.35 -7.00 -5.35
C GLY A 169 -5.43 -7.78 -4.41
N PHE A 170 -4.50 -8.55 -4.99
CA PHE A 170 -3.37 -9.07 -4.22
C PHE A 170 -2.34 -7.95 -4.02
N ALA A 171 -2.01 -7.62 -2.77
CA ALA A 171 -0.98 -6.62 -2.47
C ALA A 171 0.41 -7.23 -2.61
N LEU A 172 1.16 -6.76 -3.60
CA LEU A 172 2.54 -7.12 -3.85
C LEU A 172 3.43 -6.44 -2.80
N LEU A 173 4.17 -7.24 -2.05
CA LEU A 173 4.89 -6.78 -0.88
C LEU A 173 6.39 -6.99 -1.02
N ASN A 174 7.14 -5.88 -1.14
CA ASN A 174 8.59 -5.90 -0.96
C ASN A 174 8.93 -5.85 0.53
N GLN A 175 9.32 -6.98 1.06
CA GLN A 175 9.75 -7.14 2.46
C GLN A 175 10.75 -8.28 2.56
N VAL A 176 11.75 -8.17 3.44
CA VAL A 176 12.96 -9.01 3.48
C VAL A 176 12.70 -10.53 3.47
N TRP A 177 11.59 -11.01 4.04
CA TRP A 177 11.25 -12.43 4.07
C TRP A 177 10.16 -12.85 3.09
N MET A 178 9.69 -11.94 2.24
CA MET A 178 8.72 -12.24 1.19
C MET A 178 9.45 -12.51 -0.13
N PRO A 179 8.86 -13.31 -1.03
CA PRO A 179 9.43 -13.52 -2.35
C PRO A 179 9.49 -12.21 -3.14
N SER A 180 10.51 -12.05 -3.98
CA SER A 180 10.58 -10.93 -4.91
C SER A 180 9.50 -11.03 -6.00
N ILE A 181 9.09 -9.90 -6.56
CA ILE A 181 8.02 -9.81 -7.54
C ILE A 181 8.33 -10.61 -8.82
N ASP A 182 9.56 -10.59 -9.29
CA ASP A 182 10.01 -11.34 -10.48
C ASP A 182 9.89 -12.84 -10.28
N THR A 183 10.27 -13.34 -9.10
CA THR A 183 10.10 -14.75 -8.72
C THR A 183 8.62 -15.16 -8.71
N LEU A 184 7.74 -14.30 -8.18
CA LEU A 184 6.30 -14.58 -8.16
C LEU A 184 5.71 -14.50 -9.58
N ALA A 185 6.10 -13.51 -10.38
CA ALA A 185 5.56 -13.28 -11.74
C ALA A 185 5.96 -14.37 -12.74
N GLN A 186 7.06 -15.11 -12.48
CA GLN A 186 7.44 -16.28 -13.29
C GLN A 186 6.47 -17.46 -13.11
N ALA A 187 5.83 -17.57 -11.96
CA ALA A 187 5.01 -18.72 -11.59
C ALA A 187 3.50 -18.41 -11.55
N LEU A 188 3.11 -17.17 -11.38
CA LEU A 188 1.74 -16.78 -11.05
C LEU A 188 1.32 -15.52 -11.83
N ASP A 189 0.04 -15.44 -12.22
CA ASP A 189 -0.58 -14.17 -12.60
C ASP A 189 -0.96 -13.40 -11.33
N LEU A 190 -0.22 -12.32 -11.06
CA LEU A 190 -0.31 -11.57 -9.81
C LEU A 190 -1.48 -10.56 -9.79
N ILE A 191 -2.16 -10.32 -10.93
CA ILE A 191 -3.23 -9.32 -11.00
C ILE A 191 -4.57 -10.01 -10.79
N THR A 192 -5.19 -9.73 -9.65
CA THR A 192 -6.43 -10.36 -9.20
C THR A 192 -7.64 -9.42 -9.20
N ALA A 193 -7.46 -8.15 -9.60
CA ALA A 193 -8.50 -7.12 -9.70
C ALA A 193 -8.20 -6.15 -10.86
N ASP A 194 -9.06 -5.14 -11.07
CA ASP A 194 -8.86 -4.07 -12.07
C ASP A 194 -7.74 -3.08 -11.70
N PHE A 195 -7.01 -3.36 -10.62
CA PHE A 195 -5.89 -2.57 -10.13
C PHE A 195 -4.78 -3.45 -9.53
N CYS A 196 -3.60 -2.89 -9.41
CA CYS A 196 -2.45 -3.45 -8.71
C CYS A 196 -2.12 -2.62 -7.47
N TYR A 197 -1.73 -3.26 -6.38
CA TYR A 197 -1.32 -2.63 -5.14
C TYR A 197 0.08 -3.08 -4.75
N VAL A 198 1.02 -2.15 -4.60
CA VAL A 198 2.43 -2.46 -4.32
C VAL A 198 2.89 -1.73 -3.08
N ARG A 199 3.58 -2.41 -2.19
CA ARG A 199 4.14 -1.85 -0.97
C ARG A 199 5.62 -2.17 -0.82
N PHE A 200 6.43 -1.16 -0.68
CA PHE A 200 7.85 -1.26 -0.35
C PHE A 200 8.04 -1.05 1.16
N MET A 201 8.15 -2.14 1.90
CA MET A 201 8.14 -2.14 3.36
C MET A 201 9.51 -2.44 3.98
N GLY A 202 10.41 -3.11 3.25
CA GLY A 202 11.80 -3.39 3.66
C GLY A 202 11.94 -4.23 4.95
N ASP A 203 13.04 -4.02 5.64
CA ASP A 203 13.34 -4.63 6.95
C ASP A 203 13.25 -3.60 8.08
N ARG A 204 12.11 -3.53 8.74
CA ARG A 204 11.89 -2.59 9.84
C ARG A 204 12.92 -2.75 10.97
N LYS A 205 13.19 -3.99 11.39
CA LYS A 205 14.10 -4.24 12.53
C LYS A 205 15.55 -3.93 12.19
N GLY A 206 15.97 -4.36 10.99
CA GLY A 206 17.31 -4.08 10.50
C GLY A 206 17.53 -2.57 10.38
N LEU A 207 16.57 -1.84 9.86
CA LEU A 207 16.69 -0.39 9.69
C LEU A 207 16.61 0.39 11.03
N GLU A 208 15.69 0.02 11.94
CA GLU A 208 15.60 0.62 13.28
C GLU A 208 16.88 0.40 14.13
N SER A 209 17.66 -0.64 13.82
CA SER A 209 18.98 -0.83 14.44
C SER A 209 20.06 0.12 13.91
N GLN A 210 19.88 0.71 12.71
CA GLN A 210 20.83 1.60 12.05
C GLN A 210 20.48 3.07 12.28
N THR A 211 19.19 3.41 12.39
CA THR A 211 18.72 4.79 12.58
C THR A 211 17.45 4.87 13.40
N GLN A 212 17.33 5.98 14.16
CA GLN A 212 16.08 6.36 14.82
C GLN A 212 15.39 7.53 14.11
N LYS A 213 16.01 8.06 13.04
CA LYS A 213 15.48 9.19 12.28
C LYS A 213 15.35 8.80 10.81
N PHE A 214 14.18 9.06 10.24
CA PHE A 214 13.82 8.63 8.88
C PHE A 214 13.78 9.83 7.92
N ASP A 215 14.89 10.51 7.76
CA ASP A 215 15.05 11.76 7.01
C ASP A 215 16.02 11.67 5.83
N GLN A 216 16.68 10.51 5.65
CA GLN A 216 17.59 10.24 4.53
C GLN A 216 17.58 8.74 4.16
N LEU A 217 18.04 8.43 2.95
CA LEU A 217 18.28 7.04 2.55
C LEU A 217 19.47 6.47 3.33
N ILE A 218 19.27 5.34 3.98
CA ILE A 218 20.28 4.61 4.79
C ILE A 218 20.81 3.42 4.02
N GLU A 219 19.93 2.69 3.34
CA GLU A 219 20.28 1.50 2.55
C GLU A 219 20.16 1.79 1.06
N ASP A 220 21.15 1.33 0.29
CA ASP A 220 21.05 1.29 -1.17
C ASP A 220 20.15 0.13 -1.60
N LYS A 221 19.00 0.45 -2.17
CA LYS A 221 18.03 -0.49 -2.71
C LYS A 221 17.88 -0.38 -4.23
N THR A 222 18.86 0.23 -4.90
CA THR A 222 18.77 0.56 -6.33
C THR A 222 18.54 -0.68 -7.18
N ASP A 223 19.25 -1.77 -6.97
CA ASP A 223 19.13 -2.96 -7.80
C ASP A 223 17.82 -3.72 -7.53
N ASP A 224 17.43 -3.85 -6.25
CA ASP A 224 16.11 -4.40 -5.88
C ASP A 224 14.98 -3.56 -6.50
N MET A 225 15.10 -2.23 -6.41
CA MET A 225 14.10 -1.31 -6.96
C MET A 225 13.99 -1.40 -8.49
N LYS A 226 15.09 -1.63 -9.22
CA LYS A 226 15.08 -1.85 -10.68
C LYS A 226 14.29 -3.11 -11.05
N ILE A 227 14.49 -4.22 -10.33
CA ILE A 227 13.73 -5.46 -10.55
C ILE A 227 12.24 -5.19 -10.41
N TRP A 228 11.84 -4.55 -9.31
CA TRP A 228 10.45 -4.20 -9.06
C TRP A 228 9.89 -3.22 -10.09
N ALA A 229 10.64 -2.19 -10.46
CA ALA A 229 10.22 -1.23 -11.48
C ALA A 229 9.98 -1.90 -12.83
N GLY A 230 10.82 -2.85 -13.21
CA GLY A 230 10.68 -3.62 -14.45
C GLY A 230 9.36 -4.41 -14.49
N GLU A 231 8.98 -5.09 -13.42
CA GLU A 231 7.72 -5.83 -13.34
C GLU A 231 6.50 -4.88 -13.26
N ILE A 232 6.60 -3.80 -12.48
CA ILE A 232 5.54 -2.79 -12.39
C ILE A 232 5.31 -2.12 -13.75
N LYS A 233 6.35 -1.86 -14.55
CA LYS A 233 6.23 -1.32 -15.92
C LYS A 233 5.39 -2.23 -16.81
N LYS A 234 5.59 -3.55 -16.74
CA LYS A 234 4.80 -4.53 -17.51
C LYS A 234 3.31 -4.48 -17.12
N ILE A 235 3.01 -4.29 -15.84
CA ILE A 235 1.64 -4.18 -15.31
C ILE A 235 1.00 -2.87 -15.78
N VAL A 236 1.71 -1.74 -15.64
CA VAL A 236 1.26 -0.40 -16.05
C VAL A 236 1.04 -0.32 -17.56
N ALA A 237 1.91 -0.94 -18.36
CA ALA A 237 1.80 -0.98 -19.82
C ALA A 237 0.53 -1.70 -20.31
N LYS A 238 -0.04 -2.60 -19.51
CA LYS A 238 -1.34 -3.25 -19.78
C LYS A 238 -2.54 -2.36 -19.45
N GLY A 239 -2.33 -1.11 -19.00
CA GLY A 239 -3.39 -0.18 -18.62
C GLY A 239 -3.89 -0.35 -17.18
N THR A 240 -3.32 -1.27 -16.40
CA THR A 240 -3.75 -1.54 -15.02
C THR A 240 -3.46 -0.34 -14.11
N GLN A 241 -4.48 0.14 -13.37
CA GLN A 241 -4.32 1.16 -12.35
C GLN A 241 -3.42 0.64 -11.24
N THR A 242 -2.25 1.23 -11.04
CA THR A 242 -1.23 0.71 -10.11
C THR A 242 -0.97 1.70 -9.00
N TYR A 243 -1.12 1.25 -7.76
CA TYR A 243 -0.88 2.03 -6.55
C TYR A 243 0.40 1.54 -5.88
N THR A 244 1.39 2.41 -5.74
CA THR A 244 2.73 2.04 -5.25
C THR A 244 3.12 2.93 -4.08
N PHE A 245 3.41 2.32 -2.93
CA PHE A 245 3.67 3.04 -1.69
C PHE A 245 4.98 2.63 -1.03
N PHE A 246 5.80 3.62 -0.67
CA PHE A 246 7.07 3.46 0.01
C PHE A 246 6.95 3.76 1.50
N SER A 247 7.33 2.80 2.35
CA SER A 247 7.55 3.02 3.77
C SER A 247 8.92 3.64 4.03
N ASN A 248 9.06 4.38 5.14
CA ASN A 248 10.40 4.76 5.62
C ASN A 248 11.30 3.55 5.84
N TYR A 249 10.71 2.42 6.26
CA TYR A 249 11.45 1.18 6.56
C TYR A 249 12.01 0.46 5.34
N TYR A 250 11.68 0.91 4.11
CA TYR A 250 12.24 0.32 2.90
C TYR A 250 13.74 0.61 2.75
N ALA A 251 14.12 1.89 2.89
CA ALA A 251 15.50 2.32 2.73
C ALA A 251 15.90 3.48 3.67
N GLY A 252 15.07 3.84 4.67
CA GLY A 252 15.35 4.93 5.62
C GLY A 252 14.49 6.17 5.43
N TYR A 253 13.97 6.41 4.23
CA TYR A 253 13.26 7.65 3.91
C TYR A 253 12.25 7.44 2.78
N GLY A 254 10.97 7.42 3.12
CA GLY A 254 9.91 7.14 2.16
C GLY A 254 9.87 8.09 0.95
N PRO A 255 9.86 9.42 1.13
CA PRO A 255 9.89 10.36 0.00
C PRO A 255 11.13 10.21 -0.89
N GLY A 256 12.30 9.97 -0.31
CA GLY A 256 13.54 9.73 -1.06
C GLY A 256 13.47 8.43 -1.86
N SER A 257 12.93 7.35 -1.26
CA SER A 257 12.72 6.08 -1.95
C SER A 257 11.76 6.22 -3.13
N ALA A 258 10.63 6.92 -2.94
CA ALA A 258 9.67 7.16 -4.02
C ALA A 258 10.27 8.01 -5.16
N LYS A 259 11.07 9.01 -4.85
CA LYS A 259 11.78 9.81 -5.86
C LYS A 259 12.87 9.02 -6.59
N LEU A 260 13.61 8.16 -5.89
CA LEU A 260 14.57 7.27 -6.53
C LEU A 260 13.86 6.31 -7.50
N PHE A 261 12.72 5.76 -7.11
CA PHE A 261 11.91 4.93 -8.00
C PHE A 261 11.47 5.69 -9.27
N GLU A 262 11.06 6.95 -9.13
CA GLU A 262 10.70 7.81 -10.26
C GLU A 262 11.89 8.03 -11.21
N GLN A 263 13.08 8.28 -10.68
CA GLN A 263 14.31 8.43 -11.46
C GLN A 263 14.68 7.15 -12.22
N LEU A 264 14.59 5.98 -11.56
CA LEU A 264 14.84 4.68 -12.19
C LEU A 264 13.78 4.33 -13.24
N TRP A 265 12.54 4.77 -13.03
CA TRP A 265 11.47 4.63 -14.01
C TRP A 265 11.81 5.34 -15.32
N ASP A 266 12.35 6.55 -15.24
CA ASP A 266 12.71 7.34 -16.42
C ASP A 266 14.00 6.86 -17.12
N ALA A 267 14.97 6.35 -16.36
CA ALA A 267 16.28 5.93 -16.91
C ALA A 267 16.15 4.79 -17.93
N ASP A 268 15.29 3.80 -17.71
CA ASP A 268 15.08 2.69 -18.65
C ASP A 268 14.31 3.11 -19.92
N ALA A 269 13.48 4.17 -19.82
CA ALA A 269 12.76 4.70 -20.98
C ALA A 269 13.69 5.43 -21.99
N ALA A 270 14.90 5.80 -21.56
CA ALA A 270 15.92 6.42 -22.43
C ALA A 270 16.78 5.38 -23.17
N LEU A 271 16.69 4.09 -22.83
CA LEU A 271 17.44 2.97 -23.42
C LEU A 271 16.58 2.09 -24.36
N SER A 272 15.31 2.34 -24.48
CA SER A 272 14.34 1.69 -25.37
C SER A 272 13.90 2.62 -26.50
#